data_3df500f8c2e81a91a4e452cd7000ff91
#
_entry.id   3df500f8c2e81a91a4e452cd7000ff91
#
_cell.length_a   1.000
_cell.length_b   1.000
_cell.length_c   1.000
_cell.angle_alpha   90.00
_cell.angle_beta   90.00
_cell.angle_gamma   90.00
#
_symmetry.space_group_name_H-M   'P 1'
#
loop_
_entity.id
_entity.type
_entity.pdbx_description
1 polymer ?
#
loop_
_entity_poly.entity_id
_entity_poly.type
_entity_poly.pdbx_seq_one_letter_code
_entity_poly.pdbx_strand_id
1 'polypeptide(L)'
;MTHEADESVEPVPTLVDAQSSDEARHSVTIALRTLDVVEDIIGPEIFASPVQQMRMKPPATALHDEVSGHSNVGAITWHQDIVALLEDADDTNQVTVWLAITEATIENGCLTSIAGSHREGPKVHCSNLAIAREPQVPDKVMAGRKGTPLPVGKGDVVLFHKMNVHRA
;
A
#
# COMPACT_ATOMS: atom_id res chain seq x y z
N MET A 1 -14.79 -23.65 42.38
CA MET A 1 -14.01 -22.66 41.65
C MET A 1 -14.78 -22.33 40.39
N THR A 2 -15.55 -21.27 40.46
CA THR A 2 -16.37 -20.75 39.32
C THR A 2 -15.46 -19.83 38.52
N HIS A 3 -15.22 -20.17 37.26
CA HIS A 3 -14.55 -19.29 36.29
C HIS A 3 -15.51 -18.14 35.97
N GLU A 4 -15.25 -16.98 36.49
CA GLU A 4 -15.84 -15.73 35.97
C GLU A 4 -15.25 -15.48 34.58
N ALA A 5 -16.15 -15.42 33.58
CA ALA A 5 -15.79 -14.99 32.25
C ALA A 5 -15.50 -13.48 32.28
N ASP A 6 -14.33 -13.09 31.80
CA ASP A 6 -13.96 -11.69 31.60
C ASP A 6 -14.84 -11.13 30.46
N GLU A 7 -15.82 -10.30 30.80
CA GLU A 7 -16.80 -9.66 29.90
C GLU A 7 -16.30 -8.29 29.37
N SER A 8 -15.02 -8.08 29.13
CA SER A 8 -14.52 -6.80 28.64
C SER A 8 -14.12 -6.80 27.16
N VAL A 9 -14.72 -7.62 26.32
CA VAL A 9 -14.58 -7.46 24.86
C VAL A 9 -15.61 -6.45 24.39
N GLU A 10 -15.17 -5.20 24.16
CA GLU A 10 -16.00 -4.20 23.50
C GLU A 10 -16.53 -4.75 22.17
N PRO A 11 -17.83 -4.62 21.89
CA PRO A 11 -18.40 -5.13 20.63
C PRO A 11 -17.76 -4.43 19.44
N VAL A 12 -17.35 -5.21 18.45
CA VAL A 12 -16.85 -4.65 17.18
C VAL A 12 -17.98 -3.81 16.57
N PRO A 13 -17.74 -2.52 16.23
CA PRO A 13 -18.76 -1.64 15.67
C PRO A 13 -19.39 -2.27 14.43
N THR A 14 -20.72 -2.28 14.38
CA THR A 14 -21.42 -2.72 13.18
C THR A 14 -21.30 -1.67 12.08
N LEU A 15 -21.50 -2.07 10.83
CA LEU A 15 -21.53 -1.12 9.68
C LEU A 15 -22.53 0.04 9.90
N VAL A 16 -23.60 -0.19 10.68
CA VAL A 16 -24.61 0.82 11.01
C VAL A 16 -24.05 1.85 11.99
N ASP A 17 -23.26 1.42 12.98
CA ASP A 17 -22.64 2.34 13.95
C ASP A 17 -21.55 3.19 13.27
N ALA A 18 -20.82 2.61 12.33
CA ALA A 18 -19.85 3.33 11.51
C ALA A 18 -20.48 4.43 10.64
N GLN A 19 -21.71 4.22 10.14
CA GLN A 19 -22.42 5.23 9.32
C GLN A 19 -22.87 6.46 10.10
N SER A 20 -22.88 6.41 11.42
CA SER A 20 -23.32 7.53 12.28
C SER A 20 -22.19 8.44 12.75
N SER A 21 -20.92 8.04 12.60
CA SER A 21 -19.77 8.85 13.01
C SER A 21 -19.26 9.73 11.87
N ASP A 22 -18.75 10.92 12.20
CA ASP A 22 -18.14 11.83 11.22
C ASP A 22 -16.93 11.18 10.53
N GLU A 23 -16.19 10.33 11.23
CA GLU A 23 -15.07 9.57 10.67
C GLU A 23 -15.53 8.56 9.62
N ALA A 24 -16.63 7.87 9.85
CA ALA A 24 -17.18 6.93 8.89
C ALA A 24 -17.69 7.64 7.63
N ARG A 25 -18.38 8.79 7.79
CA ARG A 25 -18.81 9.61 6.64
C ARG A 25 -17.61 10.11 5.84
N HIS A 26 -16.55 10.52 6.51
CA HIS A 26 -15.32 10.94 5.85
C HIS A 26 -14.66 9.80 5.09
N SER A 27 -14.56 8.61 5.67
CA SER A 27 -14.02 7.42 5.03
C SER A 27 -14.84 7.00 3.80
N VAL A 28 -16.18 7.03 3.89
CA VAL A 28 -17.06 6.74 2.75
C VAL A 28 -16.88 7.79 1.64
N THR A 29 -16.75 9.04 1.99
CA THR A 29 -16.53 10.11 1.01
C THR A 29 -15.20 9.95 0.27
N ILE A 30 -14.12 9.60 0.98
CA ILE A 30 -12.82 9.30 0.38
C ILE A 30 -12.95 8.09 -0.57
N ALA A 31 -13.61 7.02 -0.14
CA ALA A 31 -13.80 5.84 -0.96
C ALA A 31 -14.57 6.13 -2.26
N LEU A 32 -15.67 6.86 -2.18
CA LEU A 32 -16.49 7.23 -3.34
C LEU A 32 -15.70 8.11 -4.31
N ARG A 33 -15.03 9.15 -3.82
CA ARG A 33 -14.20 10.02 -4.67
C ARG A 33 -13.04 9.27 -5.32
N THR A 34 -12.47 8.31 -4.61
CA THR A 34 -11.41 7.46 -5.17
C THR A 34 -11.95 6.59 -6.30
N LEU A 35 -13.15 6.01 -6.13
CA LEU A 35 -13.80 5.22 -7.19
C LEU A 35 -14.10 6.06 -8.42
N ASP A 36 -14.62 7.28 -8.28
CA ASP A 36 -14.88 8.18 -9.40
C ASP A 36 -13.59 8.43 -10.21
N VAL A 37 -12.46 8.69 -9.53
CA VAL A 37 -11.18 8.91 -10.21
C VAL A 37 -10.64 7.63 -10.86
N VAL A 38 -10.82 6.48 -10.21
CA VAL A 38 -10.41 5.17 -10.77
C VAL A 38 -11.25 4.86 -12.02
N GLU A 39 -12.57 5.11 -11.99
CA GLU A 39 -13.45 4.93 -13.13
C GLU A 39 -13.03 5.80 -14.34
N ASP A 40 -12.65 7.06 -14.09
CA ASP A 40 -12.14 7.96 -15.12
C ASP A 40 -10.83 7.44 -15.77
N ILE A 41 -10.03 6.66 -15.03
CA ILE A 41 -8.75 6.14 -15.53
C ILE A 41 -8.90 4.79 -16.25
N ILE A 42 -9.66 3.85 -15.67
CA ILE A 42 -9.73 2.47 -16.16
C ILE A 42 -11.08 2.07 -16.74
N GLY A 43 -12.08 2.93 -16.65
CA GLY A 43 -13.45 2.68 -17.12
C GLY A 43 -14.38 2.14 -16.03
N PRO A 44 -15.67 1.98 -16.34
CA PRO A 44 -16.71 1.70 -15.34
C PRO A 44 -16.71 0.25 -14.80
N GLU A 45 -16.03 -0.68 -15.46
CA GLU A 45 -15.93 -2.06 -14.99
C GLU A 45 -14.76 -2.21 -14.02
N ILE A 46 -14.99 -1.80 -12.76
CA ILE A 46 -13.97 -1.84 -11.72
C ILE A 46 -14.02 -3.16 -10.97
N PHE A 47 -12.89 -3.87 -10.94
CA PHE A 47 -12.68 -5.05 -10.11
C PHE A 47 -11.61 -4.75 -9.05
N ALA A 48 -11.92 -4.97 -7.78
CA ALA A 48 -10.95 -4.83 -6.70
C ALA A 48 -10.10 -6.11 -6.58
N SER A 49 -8.78 -5.96 -6.76
CA SER A 49 -7.86 -7.07 -6.55
C SER A 49 -7.97 -7.61 -5.10
N PRO A 50 -7.93 -8.92 -4.89
CA PRO A 50 -7.84 -9.49 -3.56
C PRO A 50 -6.49 -9.22 -2.87
N VAL A 51 -5.48 -8.81 -3.63
CA VAL A 51 -4.16 -8.43 -3.09
C VAL A 51 -4.27 -7.03 -2.49
N GLN A 52 -4.52 -7.00 -1.18
CA GLN A 52 -4.59 -5.77 -0.39
C GLN A 52 -3.61 -5.89 0.77
N GLN A 53 -2.80 -4.87 0.98
CA GLN A 53 -1.75 -4.90 1.98
C GLN A 53 -1.81 -3.65 2.85
N MET A 54 -1.84 -3.86 4.16
CA MET A 54 -1.58 -2.80 5.12
C MET A 54 -0.08 -2.75 5.42
N ARG A 55 0.53 -1.58 5.25
CA ARG A 55 1.96 -1.38 5.51
C ARG A 55 2.14 -0.52 6.75
N MET A 56 2.98 -0.97 7.66
CA MET A 56 3.29 -0.28 8.91
C MET A 56 4.77 0.09 8.94
N LYS A 57 5.05 1.32 9.32
CA LYS A 57 6.42 1.84 9.47
C LYS A 57 6.60 2.41 10.87
N PRO A 58 6.80 1.56 11.85
CA PRO A 58 7.12 2.00 13.19
C PRO A 58 8.50 2.70 13.20
N PRO A 59 8.76 3.60 14.15
CA PRO A 59 10.09 4.15 14.37
C PRO A 59 11.11 3.03 14.51
N ALA A 60 12.34 3.23 13.99
CA ALA A 60 13.40 2.23 14.06
C ALA A 60 13.70 1.75 15.49
N THR A 61 13.49 2.61 16.49
CA THR A 61 13.62 2.28 17.92
C THR A 61 12.54 1.34 18.45
N ALA A 62 11.42 1.21 17.72
CA ALA A 62 10.32 0.31 18.09
C ALA A 62 10.34 -1.01 17.31
N LEU A 63 11.31 -1.19 16.40
CA LEU A 63 11.49 -2.43 15.65
C LEU A 63 12.27 -3.41 16.51
N HIS A 64 11.56 -4.34 17.12
CA HIS A 64 12.16 -5.53 17.75
C HIS A 64 12.30 -6.65 16.72
N ASP A 65 13.25 -7.57 16.93
CA ASP A 65 13.55 -8.65 15.99
C ASP A 65 12.33 -9.50 15.61
N GLU A 66 11.39 -9.65 16.53
CA GLU A 66 10.13 -10.37 16.30
C GLU A 66 9.21 -9.70 15.28
N VAL A 67 9.26 -8.38 15.18
CA VAL A 67 8.39 -7.58 14.29
C VAL A 67 9.08 -7.26 12.97
N SER A 68 10.38 -7.12 12.96
CA SER A 68 11.17 -6.76 11.77
C SER A 68 11.15 -7.81 10.66
N GLY A 69 10.76 -9.05 10.99
CA GLY A 69 10.64 -10.16 10.02
C GLY A 69 9.33 -10.22 9.24
N HIS A 70 8.35 -9.37 9.54
CA HIS A 70 7.07 -9.36 8.83
C HIS A 70 7.16 -8.55 7.53
N SER A 71 6.67 -9.11 6.42
CA SER A 71 6.69 -8.46 5.10
C SER A 71 5.96 -7.12 5.05
N ASN A 72 5.01 -6.89 5.96
CA ASN A 72 4.20 -5.67 6.04
C ASN A 72 4.78 -4.60 6.97
N VAL A 73 5.96 -4.83 7.55
CA VAL A 73 6.58 -3.92 8.52
C VAL A 73 7.95 -3.47 8.02
N GLY A 74 8.19 -2.16 8.04
CA GLY A 74 9.45 -1.56 7.67
C GLY A 74 9.51 -1.02 6.24
N ALA A 75 10.72 -0.78 5.76
CA ALA A 75 10.95 -0.22 4.43
C ALA A 75 10.74 -1.25 3.32
N ILE A 76 10.12 -0.81 2.26
CA ILE A 76 9.92 -1.59 1.04
C ILE A 76 10.89 -1.07 -0.01
N THR A 77 11.63 -1.98 -0.63
CA THR A 77 12.60 -1.68 -1.67
C THR A 77 11.92 -1.37 -3.01
N TRP A 78 12.70 -0.93 -4.00
CA TRP A 78 12.20 -0.66 -5.34
C TRP A 78 11.50 -1.88 -5.95
N HIS A 79 10.25 -1.71 -6.37
CA HIS A 79 9.45 -2.75 -7.02
C HIS A 79 8.39 -2.16 -7.95
N GLN A 80 7.71 -3.02 -8.66
CA GLN A 80 6.50 -2.76 -9.43
C GLN A 80 5.42 -3.71 -8.93
N ASP A 81 4.19 -3.26 -8.79
CA ASP A 81 3.10 -4.09 -8.26
C ASP A 81 2.69 -5.26 -9.16
N ILE A 82 3.06 -5.19 -10.44
CA ILE A 82 2.80 -6.28 -11.39
C ILE A 82 3.35 -7.63 -10.91
N VAL A 83 4.40 -7.65 -10.09
CA VAL A 83 4.98 -8.91 -9.58
C VAL A 83 4.10 -9.64 -8.57
N ALA A 84 3.11 -8.95 -8.01
CA ALA A 84 2.13 -9.53 -7.09
C ALA A 84 0.91 -10.11 -7.82
N LEU A 85 0.86 -9.99 -9.15
CA LEU A 85 -0.23 -10.47 -9.98
C LEU A 85 0.11 -11.79 -10.65
N LEU A 86 -0.91 -12.52 -11.07
CA LEU A 86 -0.78 -13.70 -11.92
C LEU A 86 -0.67 -13.26 -13.39
N GLU A 87 -0.07 -14.11 -14.23
CA GLU A 87 0.14 -13.83 -15.65
C GLU A 87 -1.15 -13.49 -16.41
N ASP A 88 -2.30 -14.05 -16.00
CA ASP A 88 -3.60 -13.78 -16.59
C ASP A 88 -4.09 -12.35 -16.33
N ALA A 89 -3.50 -11.65 -15.38
CA ALA A 89 -3.77 -10.24 -15.10
C ALA A 89 -2.78 -9.26 -15.74
N ASP A 90 -1.78 -9.75 -16.50
CA ASP A 90 -0.73 -8.89 -17.08
C ASP A 90 -1.28 -7.86 -18.05
N ASP A 91 -2.27 -8.24 -18.87
CA ASP A 91 -2.90 -7.35 -19.86
C ASP A 91 -4.00 -6.45 -19.27
N THR A 92 -4.30 -6.58 -17.98
CA THR A 92 -5.33 -5.74 -17.35
C THR A 92 -4.86 -4.30 -17.14
N ASN A 93 -5.77 -3.35 -17.29
CA ASN A 93 -5.52 -1.96 -16.92
C ASN A 93 -5.71 -1.82 -15.41
N GLN A 94 -4.61 -1.77 -14.65
CA GLN A 94 -4.65 -1.74 -13.19
C GLN A 94 -4.05 -0.46 -12.63
N VAL A 95 -4.78 0.13 -11.71
CA VAL A 95 -4.36 1.26 -10.88
C VAL A 95 -4.18 0.78 -9.45
N THR A 96 -3.03 1.06 -8.87
CA THR A 96 -2.79 0.88 -7.45
C THR A 96 -3.29 2.11 -6.70
N VAL A 97 -4.09 1.86 -5.67
CA VAL A 97 -4.61 2.88 -4.75
C VAL A 97 -3.84 2.78 -3.44
N TRP A 98 -3.01 3.77 -3.17
CA TRP A 98 -2.26 3.85 -1.92
C TRP A 98 -2.87 4.93 -1.02
N LEU A 99 -3.49 4.51 0.08
CA LEU A 99 -4.17 5.38 1.05
C LEU A 99 -3.27 5.62 2.26
N ALA A 100 -3.05 6.88 2.61
CA ALA A 100 -2.35 7.28 3.84
C ALA A 100 -3.31 7.25 5.04
N ILE A 101 -3.25 6.19 5.85
CA ILE A 101 -4.05 6.08 7.08
C ILE A 101 -3.56 7.06 8.15
N THR A 102 -2.27 7.33 8.16
CA THR A 102 -1.62 8.39 8.95
C THR A 102 -0.86 9.32 8.02
N GLU A 103 -0.47 10.49 8.49
CA GLU A 103 0.42 11.37 7.72
C GLU A 103 1.69 10.62 7.32
N ALA A 104 2.05 10.68 6.04
CA ALA A 104 3.25 10.07 5.48
C ALA A 104 4.22 11.15 5.03
N THR A 105 5.23 11.41 5.84
CA THR A 105 6.29 12.37 5.57
C THR A 105 7.54 11.69 5.00
N ILE A 106 8.51 12.47 4.58
CA ILE A 106 9.81 11.93 4.13
C ILE A 106 10.50 11.18 5.28
N GLU A 107 10.39 11.71 6.49
CA GLU A 107 11.06 11.18 7.70
C GLU A 107 10.46 9.86 8.14
N ASN A 108 9.13 9.69 8.00
CA ASN A 108 8.46 8.43 8.38
C ASN A 108 8.22 7.47 7.21
N GLY A 109 8.82 7.78 6.03
CA GLY A 109 8.88 6.87 4.90
C GLY A 109 7.67 6.91 3.98
N CYS A 110 7.30 8.09 3.47
CA CYS A 110 6.31 8.22 2.40
C CYS A 110 6.71 7.42 1.15
N LEU A 111 5.77 7.22 0.25
CA LEU A 111 6.07 6.67 -1.08
C LEU A 111 7.16 7.49 -1.77
N THR A 112 8.04 6.79 -2.48
CA THR A 112 9.00 7.39 -3.42
C THR A 112 8.79 6.75 -4.77
N SER A 113 8.54 7.53 -5.81
CA SER A 113 8.19 7.06 -7.14
C SER A 113 9.19 7.51 -8.19
N ILE A 114 9.42 6.69 -9.20
CA ILE A 114 10.13 7.07 -10.42
C ILE A 114 9.10 7.50 -11.46
N ALA A 115 8.92 8.79 -11.63
CA ALA A 115 7.96 9.34 -12.56
C ALA A 115 8.18 8.81 -13.99
N GLY A 116 7.10 8.37 -14.65
CA GLY A 116 7.13 7.86 -16.01
C GLY A 116 7.64 6.43 -16.18
N SER A 117 8.12 5.77 -15.13
CA SER A 117 8.71 4.42 -15.21
C SER A 117 7.72 3.35 -15.70
N HIS A 118 6.41 3.56 -15.53
CA HIS A 118 5.38 2.66 -16.04
C HIS A 118 5.43 2.48 -17.56
N ARG A 119 5.97 3.46 -18.29
CA ARG A 119 6.10 3.43 -19.75
C ARG A 119 7.28 2.58 -20.24
N GLU A 120 8.14 2.19 -19.33
CA GLU A 120 9.35 1.42 -19.63
C GLU A 120 9.10 -0.10 -19.58
N GLY A 121 7.87 -0.51 -19.32
CA GLY A 121 7.48 -1.92 -19.19
C GLY A 121 7.95 -2.58 -17.88
N PRO A 122 7.75 -3.89 -17.78
CA PRO A 122 8.14 -4.66 -16.61
C PRO A 122 9.66 -4.70 -16.43
N LYS A 123 10.11 -4.56 -15.20
CA LYS A 123 11.52 -4.69 -14.81
C LYS A 123 11.79 -6.09 -14.28
N VAL A 124 13.03 -6.49 -14.37
CA VAL A 124 13.49 -7.72 -13.70
C VAL A 124 13.41 -7.52 -12.20
N HIS A 125 12.74 -8.43 -11.52
CA HIS A 125 12.67 -8.50 -10.06
C HIS A 125 13.44 -9.73 -9.58
N CYS A 126 14.20 -9.56 -8.51
CA CYS A 126 14.96 -10.61 -7.88
C CYS A 126 14.56 -10.74 -6.41
N SER A 127 14.34 -11.95 -5.94
CA SER A 127 14.13 -12.20 -4.52
C SER A 127 15.49 -12.10 -3.81
N ASN A 128 15.54 -11.26 -2.79
CA ASN A 128 16.69 -11.20 -1.87
C ASN A 128 16.21 -11.62 -0.49
N LEU A 129 16.30 -12.91 -0.22
CA LEU A 129 15.83 -13.52 1.04
C LEU A 129 16.56 -12.99 2.29
N ALA A 130 17.70 -12.32 2.11
CA ALA A 130 18.48 -11.78 3.22
C ALA A 130 17.99 -10.38 3.67
N ILE A 131 17.36 -9.63 2.75
CA ILE A 131 16.97 -8.23 3.02
C ILE A 131 15.45 -8.05 2.98
N ALA A 132 14.80 -8.67 2.00
CA ALA A 132 13.36 -8.58 1.83
C ALA A 132 12.81 -9.90 1.30
N ARG A 133 11.67 -10.32 1.82
CA ARG A 133 10.97 -11.53 1.34
C ARG A 133 10.27 -11.30 0.00
N GLU A 134 10.11 -10.06 -0.40
CA GLU A 134 9.42 -9.66 -1.62
C GLU A 134 10.42 -9.46 -2.77
N PRO A 135 10.04 -9.81 -4.01
CA PRO A 135 10.84 -9.53 -5.19
C PRO A 135 11.06 -8.03 -5.35
N GLN A 136 12.28 -7.62 -5.65
CA GLN A 136 12.68 -6.24 -5.80
C GLN A 136 13.43 -5.98 -7.09
N VAL A 137 13.34 -4.77 -7.60
CA VAL A 137 14.14 -4.31 -8.73
C VAL A 137 15.58 -4.06 -8.24
N PRO A 138 16.59 -4.79 -8.76
CA PRO A 138 17.96 -4.63 -8.32
C PRO A 138 18.50 -3.20 -8.58
N ASP A 139 19.37 -2.73 -7.70
CA ASP A 139 19.98 -1.40 -7.82
C ASP A 139 20.68 -1.17 -9.16
N LYS A 140 21.29 -2.21 -9.73
CA LYS A 140 21.91 -2.15 -11.06
C LYS A 140 20.90 -1.82 -12.18
N VAL A 141 19.65 -2.26 -12.03
CA VAL A 141 18.56 -1.96 -12.98
C VAL A 141 18.05 -0.54 -12.77
N MET A 142 18.14 -0.05 -11.55
CA MET A 142 17.81 1.34 -11.23
C MET A 142 18.82 2.34 -11.81
N ALA A 143 20.03 1.90 -12.14
CA ALA A 143 21.07 2.73 -12.77
C ALA A 143 21.31 4.08 -12.09
N GLY A 144 21.25 4.12 -10.76
CA GLY A 144 21.42 5.35 -9.96
C GLY A 144 20.24 6.33 -10.01
N ARG A 145 19.11 5.95 -10.59
CA ARG A 145 17.89 6.78 -10.62
C ARG A 145 17.42 7.06 -9.20
N LYS A 146 17.16 8.33 -8.92
CA LYS A 146 16.58 8.77 -7.66
C LYS A 146 15.08 8.99 -7.85
N GLY A 147 14.27 8.41 -6.99
CA GLY A 147 12.85 8.66 -7.01
C GLY A 147 12.49 10.02 -6.41
N THR A 148 11.28 10.46 -6.68
CA THR A 148 10.67 11.63 -6.08
C THR A 148 9.83 11.18 -4.87
N PRO A 149 10.11 11.66 -3.65
CA PRO A 149 9.25 11.43 -2.50
C PRO A 149 7.87 12.07 -2.72
N LEU A 150 6.84 11.41 -2.24
CA LEU A 150 5.44 11.83 -2.31
C LEU A 150 4.88 11.95 -0.89
N PRO A 151 5.22 13.02 -0.14
CA PRO A 151 4.64 13.24 1.17
C PRO A 151 3.15 13.59 1.02
N VAL A 152 2.32 13.01 1.89
CA VAL A 152 0.86 13.17 1.88
C VAL A 152 0.31 13.21 3.29
N GLY A 153 -0.81 13.89 3.46
CA GLY A 153 -1.54 13.96 4.73
C GLY A 153 -2.37 12.69 5.00
N LYS A 154 -2.85 12.56 6.24
CA LYS A 154 -3.81 11.52 6.61
C LYS A 154 -5.06 11.62 5.74
N GLY A 155 -5.45 10.51 5.13
CA GLY A 155 -6.62 10.39 4.25
C GLY A 155 -6.36 10.73 2.79
N ASP A 156 -5.16 11.21 2.46
CA ASP A 156 -4.78 11.41 1.06
C ASP A 156 -4.54 10.07 0.35
N VAL A 157 -4.74 10.10 -0.96
CA VAL A 157 -4.59 8.92 -1.82
C VAL A 157 -3.58 9.21 -2.93
N VAL A 158 -2.68 8.27 -3.16
CA VAL A 158 -1.78 8.27 -4.33
C VAL A 158 -2.21 7.16 -5.27
N LEU A 159 -2.47 7.52 -6.52
CA LEU A 159 -2.86 6.59 -7.58
C LEU A 159 -1.70 6.41 -8.55
N PHE A 160 -1.36 5.18 -8.87
CA PHE A 160 -0.31 4.90 -9.84
C PHE A 160 -0.53 3.56 -10.56
N HIS A 161 0.05 3.46 -11.76
CA HIS A 161 -0.05 2.27 -12.60
C HIS A 161 0.75 1.11 -12.01
N LYS A 162 0.30 -0.16 -12.17
CA LYS A 162 0.97 -1.37 -11.68
C LYS A 162 2.44 -1.50 -12.07
N MET A 163 2.85 -0.89 -13.19
CA MET A 163 4.25 -0.88 -13.67
C MET A 163 5.04 0.33 -13.19
N ASN A 164 4.50 1.19 -12.33
CA ASN A 164 5.27 2.27 -11.76
C ASN A 164 6.32 1.72 -10.79
N VAL A 165 7.58 2.11 -10.98
CA VAL A 165 8.66 1.72 -10.06
C VAL A 165 8.60 2.63 -8.86
N HIS A 166 8.40 2.05 -7.70
CA HIS A 166 8.26 2.78 -6.44
C HIS A 166 8.86 2.01 -5.27
N ARG A 167 9.00 2.69 -4.16
CA ARG A 167 9.38 2.15 -2.86
C ARG A 167 8.71 2.94 -1.75
N ALA A 168 8.79 2.42 -0.53
CA ALA A 168 8.27 3.15 0.62
C ALA A 168 9.08 2.83 1.90
#